data_fff1f1703cd96fd11996f3af21788bad
#
_entry.id   fff1f1703cd96fd11996f3af21788bad
#
_cell.length_a   1.000
_cell.length_b   1.000
_cell.length_c   1.000
_cell.angle_alpha   90.00
_cell.angle_beta   90.00
_cell.angle_gamma   90.00
#
_symmetry.space_group_name_H-M   'P 1'
#
loop_
_entity.id
_entity.type
_entity.pdbx_description
1 polymer ?
#
loop_
_entity_poly.entity_id
_entity_poly.type
_entity_poly.pdbx_seq_one_letter_code
_entity_poly.pdbx_strand_id
1 'polypeptide(L)'
;IFVIFNYLKDIKDIEINLYTNNPYKMWVYMIKAYIEEKIGKKIFKHVIYGWKKFDGTNADTRRTTNAKTLTEYNRIIDNKKRLKMLFLDDTLHARMIGVNMTYLHLKPYKIGKPIDYFITKYLNSSVNEIQKKDRVAFISYILNTYTPDQEEQSAFEDIRFTKGNVMSGDILPGIKIFLSN
;
A
#
# COMPACT_ATOMS: atom_id res chain seq x y z
N ILE A 1 -5.49 -9.80 0.63
CA ILE A 1 -5.16 -9.02 -0.58
C ILE A 1 -5.16 -9.89 -1.84
N PHE A 2 -4.64 -11.12 -1.80
CA PHE A 2 -4.59 -12.02 -2.97
C PHE A 2 -5.97 -12.40 -3.52
N VAL A 3 -6.99 -12.53 -2.67
CA VAL A 3 -8.39 -12.74 -3.10
C VAL A 3 -8.86 -11.61 -4.02
N ILE A 4 -8.50 -10.37 -3.68
CA ILE A 4 -8.85 -9.19 -4.47
C ILE A 4 -8.16 -9.21 -5.83
N PHE A 5 -6.84 -9.43 -5.85
CA PHE A 5 -6.09 -9.47 -7.10
C PHE A 5 -6.47 -10.66 -7.98
N ASN A 6 -6.77 -11.81 -7.39
CA ASN A 6 -7.31 -12.96 -8.13
C ASN A 6 -8.68 -12.66 -8.74
N TYR A 7 -9.52 -11.88 -8.06
CA TYR A 7 -10.79 -11.42 -8.63
C TYR A 7 -10.58 -10.42 -9.77
N LEU A 8 -9.69 -9.45 -9.60
CA LEU A 8 -9.48 -8.38 -10.57
C LEU A 8 -8.68 -8.79 -11.82
N LYS A 9 -7.78 -9.78 -11.72
CA LYS A 9 -6.83 -10.12 -12.79
C LYS A 9 -7.46 -10.53 -14.12
N ASP A 10 -8.72 -10.99 -14.08
CA ASP A 10 -9.43 -11.53 -15.26
C ASP A 10 -10.57 -10.59 -15.72
N ILE A 11 -10.76 -9.45 -15.05
CA ILE A 11 -11.71 -8.44 -15.49
C ILE A 11 -11.09 -7.67 -16.65
N LYS A 12 -11.83 -7.58 -17.76
CA LYS A 12 -11.42 -6.82 -18.93
C LYS A 12 -11.57 -5.32 -18.69
N ASP A 13 -10.79 -4.55 -19.42
CA ASP A 13 -10.89 -3.08 -19.48
C ASP A 13 -10.61 -2.36 -18.15
N ILE A 14 -9.93 -3.02 -17.19
CA ILE A 14 -9.42 -2.38 -16.00
C ILE A 14 -7.91 -2.24 -16.04
N GLU A 15 -7.42 -1.17 -15.41
CA GLU A 15 -6.00 -0.94 -15.16
C GLU A 15 -5.76 -0.91 -13.65
N ILE A 16 -4.81 -1.70 -13.19
CA ILE A 16 -4.40 -1.71 -11.78
C ILE A 16 -3.07 -0.97 -11.69
N ASN A 17 -3.01 0.03 -10.81
CA ASN A 17 -1.82 0.82 -10.59
C ASN A 17 -1.40 0.76 -9.11
N LEU A 18 -0.10 0.76 -8.85
CA LEU A 18 0.45 0.82 -7.51
C LEU A 18 0.93 2.25 -7.23
N TYR A 19 0.37 2.89 -6.20
CA TYR A 19 0.74 4.23 -5.78
C TYR A 19 1.09 4.25 -4.30
N THR A 20 2.36 4.42 -3.98
CA THR A 20 2.88 4.37 -2.60
C THR A 20 3.77 5.57 -2.30
N ASN A 21 3.88 5.93 -1.02
CA ASN A 21 4.84 6.92 -0.55
C ASN A 21 6.19 6.31 -0.15
N ASN A 22 6.35 4.99 -0.26
CA ASN A 22 7.64 4.36 -0.02
C ASN A 22 8.67 4.83 -1.06
N PRO A 23 9.79 5.45 -0.68
CA PRO A 23 10.78 6.00 -1.61
C PRO A 23 11.76 4.94 -2.15
N TYR A 24 11.76 3.75 -1.58
CA TYR A 24 12.70 2.71 -1.96
C TYR A 24 12.16 1.88 -3.13
N LYS A 25 12.54 2.29 -4.34
CA LYS A 25 12.11 1.66 -5.60
C LYS A 25 12.26 0.14 -5.56
N MET A 26 13.38 -0.38 -5.07
CA MET A 26 13.65 -1.83 -5.02
C MET A 26 12.59 -2.55 -4.16
N TRP A 27 12.24 -2.02 -2.99
CA TRP A 27 11.17 -2.57 -2.14
C TRP A 27 9.82 -2.62 -2.84
N VAL A 28 9.45 -1.51 -3.48
CA VAL A 28 8.16 -1.40 -4.18
C VAL A 28 8.06 -2.42 -5.32
N TYR A 29 9.14 -2.57 -6.10
CA TYR A 29 9.17 -3.55 -7.19
C TYR A 29 9.26 -4.99 -6.70
N MET A 30 9.90 -5.26 -5.57
CA MET A 30 9.92 -6.58 -4.94
C MET A 30 8.51 -6.99 -4.48
N ILE A 31 7.78 -6.09 -3.81
CA ILE A 31 6.38 -6.33 -3.41
C ILE A 31 5.50 -6.56 -4.64
N LYS A 32 5.65 -5.74 -5.68
CA LYS A 32 4.96 -5.93 -6.96
C LYS A 32 5.23 -7.30 -7.55
N ALA A 33 6.50 -7.68 -7.67
CA ALA A 33 6.91 -8.97 -8.23
C ALA A 33 6.35 -10.15 -7.43
N TYR A 34 6.42 -10.07 -6.10
CA TYR A 34 5.85 -11.08 -5.21
C TYR A 34 4.34 -11.25 -5.39
N ILE A 35 3.60 -10.14 -5.49
CA ILE A 35 2.15 -10.20 -5.73
C ILE A 35 1.87 -10.86 -7.09
N GLU A 36 2.52 -10.40 -8.15
CA GLU A 36 2.33 -10.91 -9.52
C GLU A 36 2.71 -12.38 -9.66
N GLU A 37 3.78 -12.83 -8.99
CA GLU A 37 4.15 -14.23 -8.90
C GLU A 37 3.06 -15.08 -8.23
N LYS A 38 2.57 -14.64 -7.08
CA LYS A 38 1.54 -15.37 -6.32
C LYS A 38 0.20 -15.50 -7.05
N ILE A 39 -0.14 -14.53 -7.88
CA ILE A 39 -1.38 -14.57 -8.69
C ILE A 39 -1.17 -15.13 -10.09
N GLY A 40 0.08 -15.39 -10.49
CA GLY A 40 0.44 -15.96 -11.79
C GLY A 40 0.22 -15.01 -12.98
N LYS A 41 0.13 -13.69 -12.76
CA LYS A 41 -0.17 -12.72 -13.81
C LYS A 41 0.44 -11.36 -13.49
N LYS A 42 1.03 -10.69 -14.49
CA LYS A 42 1.41 -9.27 -14.38
C LYS A 42 0.15 -8.42 -14.45
N ILE A 43 -0.14 -7.67 -13.39
CA ILE A 43 -1.38 -6.89 -13.26
C ILE A 43 -1.15 -5.40 -13.10
N PHE A 44 0.01 -4.99 -12.57
CA PHE A 44 0.28 -3.57 -12.35
C PHE A 44 0.81 -2.90 -13.61
N LYS A 45 0.02 -1.97 -14.17
CA LYS A 45 0.40 -1.20 -15.36
C LYS A 45 1.37 -0.08 -15.01
N HIS A 46 1.06 0.73 -14.00
CA HIS A 46 1.92 1.79 -13.51
C HIS A 46 2.31 1.55 -12.06
N VAL A 47 3.56 1.91 -11.75
CA VAL A 47 4.09 1.92 -10.39
C VAL A 47 4.59 3.33 -10.09
N ILE A 48 4.00 3.96 -9.07
CA ILE A 48 4.36 5.29 -8.58
C ILE A 48 4.83 5.11 -7.15
N TYR A 49 6.07 5.50 -6.86
CA TYR A 49 6.67 5.38 -5.54
C TYR A 49 6.97 6.75 -4.91
N GLY A 50 7.61 6.80 -3.75
CA GLY A 50 7.82 8.03 -3.01
C GLY A 50 8.59 9.09 -3.79
N TRP A 51 8.31 10.35 -3.53
CA TRP A 51 8.98 11.48 -4.20
C TRP A 51 10.44 11.60 -3.80
N LYS A 52 10.72 11.64 -2.49
CA LYS A 52 12.06 11.84 -1.95
C LYS A 52 12.46 10.70 -1.01
N LYS A 53 13.74 10.37 -1.01
CA LYS A 53 14.38 9.53 0.00
C LYS A 53 14.66 10.35 1.28
N PHE A 54 15.10 9.68 2.34
CA PHE A 54 15.47 10.34 3.59
C PHE A 54 16.67 11.31 3.45
N ASP A 55 17.55 11.07 2.49
CA ASP A 55 18.67 11.94 2.16
C ASP A 55 18.28 13.18 1.33
N GLY A 56 16.99 13.37 1.06
CA GLY A 56 16.43 14.47 0.29
C GLY A 56 16.54 14.31 -1.23
N THR A 57 17.22 13.27 -1.74
CA THR A 57 17.30 13.01 -3.18
C THR A 57 15.95 12.52 -3.74
N ASN A 58 15.70 12.85 -5.02
CA ASN A 58 14.47 12.41 -5.67
C ASN A 58 14.51 10.90 -5.90
N ALA A 59 13.46 10.20 -5.43
CA ALA A 59 13.28 8.78 -5.67
C ALA A 59 12.45 8.56 -6.95
N ASP A 60 11.22 9.08 -7.02
CA ASP A 60 10.43 9.08 -8.26
C ASP A 60 10.45 10.49 -8.87
N THR A 61 11.20 10.69 -9.95
CA THR A 61 11.36 11.98 -10.63
C THR A 61 10.08 12.49 -11.29
N ARG A 62 9.08 11.62 -11.46
CA ARG A 62 7.77 12.01 -11.99
C ARG A 62 6.92 12.71 -10.93
N ARG A 63 7.23 12.55 -9.65
CA ARG A 63 6.52 13.21 -8.55
C ARG A 63 7.13 14.56 -8.21
N THR A 64 6.29 15.44 -7.70
CA THR A 64 6.64 16.80 -7.27
C THR A 64 6.36 17.07 -5.80
N THR A 65 5.68 16.13 -5.13
CA THR A 65 5.30 16.23 -3.73
C THR A 65 5.20 14.86 -3.06
N ASN A 66 5.31 14.80 -1.73
CA ASN A 66 5.00 13.60 -0.95
C ASN A 66 3.50 13.36 -0.80
N ALA A 67 2.67 14.37 -0.98
CA ALA A 67 1.23 14.20 -0.92
C ALA A 67 0.73 13.39 -2.13
N LYS A 68 -0.17 12.44 -1.90
CA LYS A 68 -0.93 11.82 -2.98
C LYS A 68 -2.01 12.78 -3.44
N THR A 69 -1.99 13.15 -4.72
CA THR A 69 -2.98 14.05 -5.32
C THR A 69 -3.49 13.49 -6.64
N LEU A 70 -4.78 13.70 -6.90
CA LEU A 70 -5.41 13.25 -8.13
C LEU A 70 -4.80 13.93 -9.38
N THR A 71 -4.44 15.19 -9.25
CA THR A 71 -3.78 15.95 -10.33
C THR A 71 -2.44 15.35 -10.71
N GLU A 72 -1.58 15.06 -9.71
CA GLU A 72 -0.28 14.43 -9.95
C GLU A 72 -0.44 13.02 -10.50
N TYR A 73 -1.33 12.22 -9.91
CA TYR A 73 -1.64 10.88 -10.38
C TYR A 73 -2.04 10.88 -11.85
N ASN A 74 -3.04 11.68 -12.24
CA ASN A 74 -3.51 11.78 -13.62
C ASN A 74 -2.41 12.21 -14.60
N ARG A 75 -1.53 13.12 -14.17
CA ARG A 75 -0.38 13.55 -14.97
C ARG A 75 0.62 12.41 -15.19
N ILE A 76 0.91 11.64 -14.15
CA ILE A 76 1.92 10.56 -14.22
C ILE A 76 1.45 9.39 -15.10
N ILE A 77 0.16 9.03 -15.03
CA ILE A 77 -0.40 7.93 -15.83
C ILE A 77 -0.94 8.39 -17.19
N ASP A 78 -0.80 9.69 -17.53
CA ASP A 78 -1.34 10.30 -18.75
C ASP A 78 -2.85 10.08 -18.95
N ASN A 79 -3.63 10.28 -17.89
CA ASN A 79 -5.08 10.01 -17.88
C ASN A 79 -5.88 11.09 -18.64
N LYS A 80 -5.68 11.19 -19.94
CA LYS A 80 -6.42 12.13 -20.81
C LYS A 80 -7.90 11.76 -20.96
N LYS A 81 -8.24 10.48 -20.82
CA LYS A 81 -9.60 9.97 -21.06
C LYS A 81 -10.54 10.16 -19.88
N ARG A 82 -10.09 10.75 -18.77
CA ARG A 82 -10.87 10.93 -17.53
C ARG A 82 -11.57 9.64 -17.08
N LEU A 83 -10.82 8.55 -17.04
CA LEU A 83 -11.33 7.24 -16.66
C LEU A 83 -11.96 7.30 -15.25
N LYS A 84 -12.99 6.51 -15.05
CA LYS A 84 -13.53 6.24 -13.72
C LYS A 84 -12.49 5.49 -12.90
N MET A 85 -12.23 5.93 -11.68
CA MET A 85 -11.14 5.42 -10.86
C MET A 85 -11.63 5.01 -9.47
N LEU A 86 -11.06 3.91 -8.97
CA LEU A 86 -11.19 3.50 -7.58
C LEU A 86 -9.82 3.61 -6.91
N PHE A 87 -9.74 4.37 -5.83
CA PHE A 87 -8.54 4.53 -5.03
C PHE A 87 -8.73 3.88 -3.66
N LEU A 88 -7.81 3.00 -3.29
CA LEU A 88 -7.82 2.26 -2.03
C LEU A 88 -6.61 2.68 -1.20
N ASP A 89 -6.84 3.17 0.01
CA ASP A 89 -5.77 3.56 0.92
C ASP A 89 -6.27 3.50 2.37
N ASP A 90 -5.37 3.21 3.31
CA ASP A 90 -5.64 3.25 4.75
C ASP A 90 -5.42 4.64 5.36
N THR A 91 -4.85 5.55 4.61
CA THR A 91 -4.69 6.96 4.97
C THR A 91 -5.57 7.82 4.07
N LEU A 92 -6.43 8.65 4.66
CA LEU A 92 -7.30 9.53 3.88
C LEU A 92 -6.51 10.67 3.23
N HIS A 93 -6.39 10.63 1.92
CA HIS A 93 -5.75 11.67 1.12
C HIS A 93 -6.82 12.58 0.50
N ALA A 94 -7.18 13.68 1.17
CA ALA A 94 -8.25 14.59 0.72
C ALA A 94 -8.05 15.11 -0.72
N ARG A 95 -6.79 15.26 -1.18
CA ARG A 95 -6.46 15.69 -2.54
C ARG A 95 -6.60 14.60 -3.60
N MET A 96 -6.93 13.35 -3.21
CA MET A 96 -7.28 12.26 -4.13
C MET A 96 -8.78 12.21 -4.42
N ILE A 97 -9.60 12.98 -3.72
CA ILE A 97 -11.06 13.01 -3.93
C ILE A 97 -11.38 13.88 -5.14
N GLY A 98 -12.22 13.38 -6.05
CA GLY A 98 -12.61 14.09 -7.26
C GLY A 98 -13.81 13.45 -7.97
N VAL A 99 -14.30 14.11 -9.01
CA VAL A 99 -15.56 13.74 -9.69
C VAL A 99 -15.57 12.29 -10.22
N ASN A 100 -14.45 11.85 -10.79
CA ASN A 100 -14.34 10.51 -11.38
C ASN A 100 -13.58 9.53 -10.46
N MET A 101 -13.40 9.89 -9.19
CA MET A 101 -12.70 9.08 -8.21
C MET A 101 -13.66 8.58 -7.14
N THR A 102 -13.76 7.27 -7.00
CA THR A 102 -14.34 6.63 -5.82
C THR A 102 -13.22 6.30 -4.85
N TYR A 103 -13.32 6.76 -3.62
CA TYR A 103 -12.32 6.50 -2.59
C TYR A 103 -12.83 5.42 -1.64
N LEU A 104 -12.11 4.32 -1.55
CA LEU A 104 -12.35 3.29 -0.54
C LEU A 104 -11.30 3.43 0.56
N HIS A 105 -11.71 4.02 1.68
CA HIS A 105 -10.87 4.19 2.85
C HIS A 105 -10.82 2.86 3.63
N LEU A 106 -9.63 2.32 3.75
CA LEU A 106 -9.40 1.02 4.37
C LEU A 106 -9.04 1.18 5.84
N LYS A 107 -9.31 0.15 6.63
CA LYS A 107 -8.72 0.05 7.96
C LYS A 107 -7.22 -0.20 7.83
N PRO A 108 -6.37 0.50 8.59
CA PRO A 108 -4.93 0.24 8.60
C PRO A 108 -4.63 -1.22 8.93
N TYR A 109 -3.71 -1.81 8.17
CA TYR A 109 -3.23 -3.15 8.49
C TYR A 109 -2.35 -3.07 9.75
N LYS A 110 -2.82 -3.67 10.83
CA LYS A 110 -2.03 -3.85 12.03
C LYS A 110 -1.35 -5.22 11.98
N ILE A 111 -0.04 -5.25 12.20
CA ILE A 111 0.69 -6.52 12.35
C ILE A 111 0.22 -7.15 13.65
N GLY A 112 -0.64 -8.18 13.55
CA GLY A 112 -1.26 -8.85 14.70
C GLY A 112 -0.35 -9.83 15.43
N LYS A 113 0.98 -9.83 15.15
CA LYS A 113 1.94 -10.70 15.79
C LYS A 113 3.03 -9.87 16.46
N PRO A 114 3.41 -10.22 17.70
CA PRO A 114 4.48 -9.52 18.41
C PRO A 114 5.83 -9.72 17.70
N ILE A 115 6.78 -8.83 17.97
CA ILE A 115 8.08 -8.80 17.28
C ILE A 115 8.88 -10.09 17.48
N ASP A 116 8.79 -10.72 18.65
CA ASP A 116 9.42 -11.98 18.98
C ASP A 116 8.97 -13.13 18.08
N TYR A 117 7.70 -13.12 17.64
CA TYR A 117 7.21 -14.07 16.64
C TYR A 117 8.00 -13.98 15.33
N PHE A 118 8.27 -12.76 14.84
CA PHE A 118 9.03 -12.56 13.60
C PHE A 118 10.49 -12.91 13.76
N ILE A 119 11.10 -12.54 14.89
CA ILE A 119 12.47 -12.92 15.24
C ILE A 119 12.61 -14.45 15.24
N THR A 120 11.71 -15.14 15.91
CA THR A 120 11.71 -16.61 15.98
C THR A 120 11.55 -17.24 14.60
N LYS A 121 10.62 -16.74 13.80
CA LYS A 121 10.40 -17.19 12.41
C LYS A 121 11.64 -17.01 11.55
N TYR A 122 12.30 -15.84 11.64
CA TYR A 122 13.52 -15.56 10.90
C TYR A 122 14.65 -16.48 11.32
N LEU A 123 14.93 -16.61 12.63
CA LEU A 123 16.01 -17.44 13.14
C LEU A 123 15.86 -18.94 12.83
N ASN A 124 14.63 -19.39 12.59
CA ASN A 124 14.32 -20.78 12.21
C ASN A 124 14.13 -20.97 10.68
N SER A 125 14.28 -19.90 9.90
CA SER A 125 14.13 -19.99 8.45
C SER A 125 15.42 -20.45 7.77
N SER A 126 15.30 -20.98 6.55
CA SER A 126 16.43 -21.34 5.70
C SER A 126 17.22 -20.13 5.18
N VAL A 127 16.65 -18.94 5.28
CA VAL A 127 17.29 -17.67 4.87
C VAL A 127 17.98 -16.97 6.04
N ASN A 128 18.08 -17.61 7.20
CA ASN A 128 18.75 -17.04 8.37
C ASN A 128 20.27 -17.08 8.18
N GLU A 129 20.88 -15.91 8.05
CA GLU A 129 22.33 -15.73 7.93
C GLU A 129 23.01 -15.44 9.29
N ILE A 130 22.24 -15.31 10.38
CA ILE A 130 22.77 -14.99 11.71
C ILE A 130 23.44 -16.21 12.34
N GLN A 131 24.73 -16.11 12.58
CA GLN A 131 25.48 -17.17 13.25
C GLN A 131 24.97 -17.38 14.68
N LYS A 132 25.05 -18.63 15.15
CA LYS A 132 24.54 -19.03 16.48
C LYS A 132 25.06 -18.15 17.62
N LYS A 133 26.34 -17.74 17.55
CA LYS A 133 27.00 -16.88 18.55
C LYS A 133 26.43 -15.44 18.56
N ASP A 134 25.90 -14.95 17.43
CA ASP A 134 25.48 -13.56 17.25
C ASP A 134 23.97 -13.39 17.49
N ARG A 135 23.23 -14.47 17.71
CA ARG A 135 21.76 -14.45 17.85
C ARG A 135 21.28 -13.60 19.02
N VAL A 136 21.97 -13.66 20.16
CA VAL A 136 21.59 -12.86 21.34
C VAL A 136 21.76 -11.37 21.07
N ALA A 137 22.89 -11.00 20.47
CA ALA A 137 23.14 -9.60 20.10
C ALA A 137 22.12 -9.10 19.06
N PHE A 138 21.79 -9.93 18.07
CA PHE A 138 20.77 -9.61 17.07
C PHE A 138 19.39 -9.41 17.72
N ILE A 139 18.94 -10.32 18.58
CA ILE A 139 17.67 -10.22 19.28
C ILE A 139 17.63 -8.94 20.13
N SER A 140 18.66 -8.68 20.91
CA SER A 140 18.76 -7.47 21.74
C SER A 140 18.74 -6.21 20.90
N TYR A 141 19.44 -6.17 19.77
CA TYR A 141 19.43 -5.04 18.84
C TYR A 141 18.02 -4.78 18.32
N ILE A 142 17.33 -5.80 17.82
CA ILE A 142 15.98 -5.64 17.28
C ILE A 142 15.01 -5.17 18.38
N LEU A 143 15.00 -5.79 19.56
CA LEU A 143 14.12 -5.42 20.65
C LEU A 143 14.36 -4.00 21.18
N ASN A 144 15.62 -3.54 21.19
CA ASN A 144 15.97 -2.19 21.61
C ASN A 144 15.67 -1.13 20.53
N THR A 145 15.69 -1.54 19.28
CA THR A 145 15.43 -0.63 18.13
C THR A 145 13.95 -0.55 17.78
N TYR A 146 13.23 -1.65 18.01
CA TYR A 146 11.80 -1.73 17.80
C TYR A 146 11.08 -1.08 18.99
N THR A 147 10.70 0.19 18.83
CA THR A 147 9.67 0.80 19.65
C THR A 147 8.33 0.40 19.07
N PRO A 148 7.49 -0.42 19.76
CA PRO A 148 6.10 -0.56 19.37
C PRO A 148 5.53 0.86 19.34
N ASP A 149 4.94 1.26 18.21
CA ASP A 149 4.11 2.45 18.19
C ASP A 149 3.18 2.33 19.38
N GLN A 150 3.32 3.24 20.34
CA GLN A 150 2.35 3.35 21.43
C GLN A 150 1.03 3.39 20.71
N GLU A 151 0.14 2.48 21.04
CA GLU A 151 -1.21 2.47 20.52
C GLU A 151 -1.77 3.86 20.73
N GLU A 152 -1.59 4.76 19.76
CA GLU A 152 -2.57 5.77 19.53
C GLU A 152 -3.84 4.98 19.26
N GLN A 153 -4.59 4.75 20.33
CA GLN A 153 -6.03 4.59 20.26
C GLN A 153 -6.55 5.92 19.69
N SER A 154 -6.25 6.20 18.43
CA SER A 154 -7.07 7.08 17.66
C SER A 154 -8.42 6.39 17.65
N ALA A 155 -9.30 6.83 18.53
CA ALA A 155 -10.72 6.65 18.37
C ALA A 155 -10.98 7.09 16.92
N PHE A 156 -11.07 6.11 16.02
CA PHE A 156 -11.60 6.35 14.69
C PHE A 156 -13.06 6.70 14.94
N GLU A 157 -13.31 7.99 15.12
CA GLU A 157 -14.62 8.52 14.90
C GLU A 157 -15.02 8.03 13.51
N ASP A 158 -16.17 7.36 13.43
CA ASP A 158 -16.84 7.01 12.21
C ASP A 158 -17.11 8.32 11.44
N ILE A 159 -16.10 8.83 10.76
CA ILE A 159 -16.25 9.96 9.87
C ILE A 159 -17.04 9.45 8.70
N ARG A 160 -18.36 9.41 8.86
CA ARG A 160 -19.33 9.26 7.78
C ARG A 160 -19.23 10.50 6.91
N PHE A 161 -18.29 10.50 5.97
CA PHE A 161 -18.29 11.48 4.90
C PHE A 161 -19.49 11.22 4.00
N THR A 162 -20.60 11.88 4.31
CA THR A 162 -21.85 11.90 3.53
C THR A 162 -21.78 12.86 2.34
N LYS A 163 -20.61 13.17 1.79
CA LYS A 163 -20.51 13.92 0.56
C LYS A 163 -19.57 13.22 -0.42
N GLY A 164 -20.21 12.47 -1.34
CA GLY A 164 -19.65 12.01 -2.60
C GLY A 164 -18.50 11.02 -2.49
N ASN A 165 -18.66 9.84 -3.02
CA ASN A 165 -17.60 8.92 -3.45
C ASN A 165 -16.57 8.41 -2.41
N VAL A 166 -16.76 8.61 -1.10
CA VAL A 166 -15.92 7.96 -0.07
C VAL A 166 -16.72 6.83 0.58
N MET A 167 -16.19 5.63 0.53
CA MET A 167 -16.78 4.43 1.12
C MET A 167 -15.87 3.90 2.21
N SER A 168 -16.43 3.58 3.37
CA SER A 168 -15.76 2.79 4.40
C SER A 168 -16.37 1.41 4.46
N GLY A 169 -15.56 0.36 4.50
CA GLY A 169 -16.09 -1.00 4.58
C GLY A 169 -15.19 -2.08 4.00
N ASP A 170 -15.75 -3.24 3.76
CA ASP A 170 -15.03 -4.37 3.18
C ASP A 170 -14.62 -4.11 1.74
N ILE A 171 -13.36 -4.38 1.44
CA ILE A 171 -12.72 -4.04 0.16
C ILE A 171 -13.43 -4.70 -1.03
N LEU A 172 -13.72 -5.99 -0.94
CA LEU A 172 -14.27 -6.74 -2.08
C LEU A 172 -15.69 -6.31 -2.45
N PRO A 173 -16.63 -6.12 -1.50
CA PRO A 173 -17.93 -5.49 -1.78
C PRO A 173 -17.80 -4.10 -2.40
N GLY A 174 -16.93 -3.23 -1.88
CA GLY A 174 -16.70 -1.89 -2.42
C GLY A 174 -16.22 -1.92 -3.88
N ILE A 175 -15.30 -2.81 -4.22
CA ILE A 175 -14.83 -3.01 -5.59
C ILE A 175 -15.97 -3.50 -6.50
N LYS A 176 -16.76 -4.47 -6.05
CA LYS A 176 -17.90 -4.99 -6.84
C LYS A 176 -18.92 -3.91 -7.13
N ILE A 177 -19.27 -3.09 -6.14
CA ILE A 177 -20.19 -1.94 -6.32
C ILE A 177 -19.62 -0.95 -7.34
N PHE A 178 -18.32 -0.63 -7.24
CA PHE A 178 -17.66 0.26 -8.19
C PHE A 178 -17.71 -0.26 -9.63
N LEU A 179 -17.52 -1.56 -9.83
CA LEU A 179 -17.49 -2.20 -11.15
C LEU A 179 -18.89 -2.39 -11.76
N SER A 180 -19.95 -2.43 -10.93
CA SER A 180 -21.34 -2.59 -11.40
C SER A 180 -22.02 -1.29 -11.82
N ASN A 181 -21.47 -0.14 -11.44
CA ASN A 181 -21.95 1.20 -11.78
C ASN A 181 -21.19 1.79 -12.99
#